data_e79b15d7b57ff4b3d05024324774a537
#
_entry.id   e79b15d7b57ff4b3d05024324774a537
#
_cell.length_a   1.000
_cell.length_b   1.000
_cell.length_c   1.000
_cell.angle_alpha   90.00
_cell.angle_beta   90.00
_cell.angle_gamma   90.00
#
_symmetry.space_group_name_H-M   'P 1'
#
loop_
_entity.id
_entity.type
_entity.pdbx_description
1 polymer ?
#
loop_
_entity_poly.entity_id
_entity_poly.type
_entity_poly.pdbx_seq_one_letter_code
_entity_poly.pdbx_strand_id
1 'polypeptide(L)' 'MCTVQIYDAERRFVNEITVRTTLEGVQYADDLAKENPARIYVVLDEHRSKVYAR' A
#
# COMPACT_ATOMS: atom_id res chain seq x y z
N MET A 1 -4.80 -5.11 12.46
CA MET A 1 -4.38 -3.90 11.76
C MET A 1 -3.78 -4.25 10.41
N CYS A 2 -3.91 -3.37 9.46
CA CYS A 2 -3.46 -3.61 8.09
C CYS A 2 -2.29 -2.69 7.76
N THR A 3 -1.57 -3.00 6.69
CA THR A 3 -0.35 -2.28 6.33
C THR A 3 -0.40 -1.90 4.86
N VAL A 4 0.04 -0.69 4.56
CA VAL A 4 0.26 -0.25 3.18
C VAL A 4 1.77 -0.12 3.00
N GLN A 5 2.33 -0.94 2.13
CA GLN A 5 3.75 -0.89 1.78
C GLN A 5 3.92 -0.11 0.49
N ILE A 6 4.90 0.75 0.47
CA ILE A 6 5.19 1.60 -0.67
C ILE A 6 6.55 1.22 -1.23
N TYR A 7 6.59 0.96 -2.53
CA TYR A 7 7.81 0.63 -3.26
C TYR A 7 8.01 1.64 -4.39
N ASP A 8 9.25 1.88 -4.77
CA ASP A 8 9.54 2.74 -5.91
C ASP A 8 9.35 1.98 -7.24
N ALA A 9 9.60 2.67 -8.37
CA ALA A 9 9.44 2.08 -9.68
C ALA A 9 10.39 0.89 -9.93
N GLU A 10 11.46 0.80 -9.17
CA GLU A 10 12.44 -0.29 -9.25
C GLU A 10 12.15 -1.41 -8.24
N ARG A 11 10.99 -1.33 -7.57
CA ARG A 11 10.52 -2.32 -6.58
C ARG A 11 11.35 -2.33 -5.30
N ARG A 12 11.98 -1.23 -4.97
CA ARG A 12 12.70 -1.08 -3.71
C ARG A 12 11.76 -0.54 -2.64
N PHE A 13 11.87 -1.07 -1.45
CA PHE A 13 11.04 -0.63 -0.34
C PHE A 13 11.31 0.85 -0.02
N VAL A 14 10.25 1.64 0.08
CA VAL A 14 10.34 3.06 0.41
C VAL A 14 9.83 3.31 1.82
N ASN A 15 8.61 2.88 2.12
CA ASN A 15 7.98 3.16 3.40
C ASN A 15 6.82 2.20 3.66
N GLU A 16 6.36 2.18 4.90
CA GLU A 16 5.25 1.34 5.32
C GLU A 16 4.37 2.14 6.28
N ILE A 17 3.06 2.04 6.10
CA ILE A 17 2.09 2.79 6.88
C ILE A 17 1.07 1.80 7.44
N THR A 18 0.72 1.95 8.71
CA THR A 18 -0.30 1.12 9.34
C THR A 18 -1.66 1.80 9.27
N VAL A 19 -2.68 1.05 8.87
CA VAL A 19 -4.06 1.51 8.80
C VAL A 19 -4.95 0.54 9.58
N ARG A 20 -6.19 0.92 9.84
CA ARG A 20 -7.10 0.11 10.67
C ARG A 20 -7.72 -1.04 9.92
N THR A 21 -8.14 -0.81 8.68
CA THR A 21 -8.87 -1.79 7.88
C THR A 21 -8.28 -1.91 6.49
N THR A 22 -8.59 -3.01 5.81
CA THR A 22 -8.16 -3.20 4.43
C THR A 22 -8.78 -2.16 3.50
N LEU A 23 -10.05 -1.81 3.73
CA LEU A 23 -10.71 -0.78 2.92
C LEU A 23 -9.98 0.55 3.02
N GLU A 24 -9.62 0.94 4.23
CA GLU A 24 -8.87 2.17 4.47
C GLU A 24 -7.52 2.12 3.76
N GLY A 25 -6.86 0.97 3.82
CA GLY A 25 -5.59 0.76 3.11
C GLY A 25 -5.73 0.88 1.61
N VAL A 26 -6.78 0.31 1.03
CA VAL A 26 -7.04 0.38 -0.41
C VAL A 26 -7.28 1.84 -0.83
N GLN A 27 -8.10 2.57 -0.07
CA GLN A 27 -8.37 3.97 -0.37
C GLN A 27 -7.10 4.81 -0.28
N TYR A 28 -6.28 4.56 0.72
CA TYR A 28 -5.01 5.27 0.88
C TYR A 28 -4.07 4.97 -0.30
N ALA A 29 -3.95 3.70 -0.68
CA ALA A 29 -3.11 3.31 -1.81
C ALA A 29 -3.59 3.97 -3.11
N ASP A 30 -4.91 4.03 -3.32
CA ASP A 30 -5.47 4.68 -4.51
C ASP A 30 -5.15 6.17 -4.54
N ASP A 31 -5.29 6.84 -3.41
CA ASP A 31 -4.99 8.27 -3.32
C ASP A 31 -3.50 8.55 -3.58
N LEU A 32 -2.64 7.76 -3.00
CA LEU A 32 -1.20 7.89 -3.23
C LEU A 32 -0.83 7.59 -4.67
N ALA A 33 -1.49 6.61 -5.29
CA ALA A 33 -1.23 6.26 -6.68
C ALA A 33 -1.62 7.40 -7.64
N LYS A 34 -2.64 8.17 -7.31
CA LYS A 34 -3.01 9.35 -8.10
C LYS A 34 -1.95 10.44 -8.03
N GLU A 35 -1.34 10.60 -6.85
CA GLU A 35 -0.30 11.61 -6.67
C GLU A 35 1.05 11.18 -7.23
N ASN A 36 1.34 9.88 -7.15
CA ASN A 36 2.63 9.36 -7.59
C ASN A 36 2.46 7.99 -8.25
N PRO A 37 2.02 7.97 -9.53
CA PRO A 37 1.72 6.70 -10.22
C PRO A 37 2.95 5.86 -10.56
N ALA A 38 4.16 6.41 -10.42
CA ALA A 38 5.37 5.66 -10.70
C ALA A 38 5.72 4.65 -9.60
N ARG A 39 5.11 4.78 -8.42
CA ARG A 39 5.36 3.90 -7.28
C ARG A 39 4.41 2.72 -7.27
N ILE A 40 4.77 1.70 -6.50
CA ILE A 40 3.96 0.51 -6.30
C ILE A 40 3.44 0.52 -4.87
N TYR A 41 2.14 0.28 -4.71
CA TYR A 41 1.47 0.28 -3.42
C TYR A 41 0.85 -1.08 -3.17
N VAL A 42 1.18 -1.70 -2.04
CA VAL A 42 0.70 -3.03 -1.68
C VAL A 42 -0.03 -2.94 -0.33
N VAL A 43 -1.25 -3.46 -0.30
CA VAL A 43 -2.03 -3.49 0.95
C VAL A 43 -1.99 -4.91 1.50
N LEU A 44 -1.56 -5.03 2.76
CA LEU A 44 -1.50 -6.29 3.47
C LEU A 44 -2.55 -6.30 4.58
N ASP A 45 -3.19 -7.46 4.79
CA ASP A 45 -4.12 -7.62 5.90
C ASP A 45 -3.35 -7.82 7.22
N GLU A 46 -4.08 -8.12 8.29
CA GLU A 46 -3.48 -8.31 9.61
C GLU A 46 -2.57 -9.54 9.68
N HIS A 47 -2.71 -10.47 8.76
CA HIS A 47 -1.85 -11.65 8.65
C HIS A 47 -0.69 -11.44 7.67
N ARG A 48 -0.52 -10.22 7.19
CA ARG A 48 0.49 -9.81 6.21
C ARG A 48 0.34 -10.51 4.86
N SER A 49 -0.89 -10.88 4.53
CA SER A 49 -1.23 -11.41 3.21
C SER A 49 -1.63 -10.26 2.30
N LYS A 50 -1.14 -10.30 1.07
CA LYS A 50 -1.45 -9.25 0.09
C LYS A 50 -2.91 -9.36 -0.32
N VAL A 51 -3.67 -8.29 -0.11
CA VAL A 51 -5.08 -8.22 -0.48
C VAL A 51 -5.33 -7.27 -1.64
N TYR A 52 -4.38 -6.40 -1.95
CA TYR A 52 -4.53 -5.40 -3.00
C TYR A 52 -3.15 -4.89 -3.40
N ALA A 53 -2.96 -4.60 -4.67
CA ALA A 53 -1.72 -3.99 -5.16
C ALA A 53 -2.04 -3.05 -6.32
N ARG A 54 -1.27 -1.97 -6.38
CA ARG A 54 -1.51 -0.98 -7.42
C ARG A 54 -0.24 -0.34 -7.94
#